data_e26d037bf1a9e7ef403f2f30098df74d
#
_entry.id   e26d037bf1a9e7ef403f2f30098df74d
#
_cell.length_a   1.000
_cell.length_b   1.000
_cell.length_c   1.000
_cell.angle_alpha   90.00
_cell.angle_beta   90.00
_cell.angle_gamma   90.00
#
_symmetry.space_group_name_H-M   'P 1'
#
loop_
_entity.id
_entity.type
_entity.pdbx_description
1 polymer ?
#
loop_
_entity_poly.entity_id
_entity_poly.type
_entity_poly.pdbx_seq_one_letter_code
_entity_poly.pdbx_strand_id
1 'polypeptide(L)'
;MRKERSVVNYIDSVHRDGRIWNIAVMIILIMFPVIVGLAFQAMPDWAAVGRGLIATAPMYWAVGAVEVITFIPMLGAGGSYLSFVTGNISNLKLPCAINALENAKVDAKSEEGEIISTIAIAVSSIVTIVIIAVGVLLIIPLQPLLESPVLKPAFDQMLPALFGALGVALVSKNWKIAVAPILLMLILFIFVPALDSGMVGIMVPVGVVFTIFISRILYKKGIV
;
A
#
# COMPACT_ATOMS: atom_id res chain seq x y z
N MET A 1 17.79 14.86 31.20
CA MET A 1 16.99 16.10 30.94
C MET A 1 17.25 16.78 29.59
N ARG A 2 18.48 17.11 29.19
CA ARG A 2 18.72 17.81 27.91
C ARG A 2 18.46 16.91 26.69
N LYS A 3 18.83 15.63 26.76
CA LYS A 3 18.62 14.64 25.69
C LYS A 3 17.13 14.30 25.53
N GLU A 4 16.37 14.11 26.62
CA GLU A 4 14.93 13.86 26.58
C GLU A 4 14.13 15.02 25.96
N ARG A 5 14.48 16.28 26.29
CA ARG A 5 13.82 17.45 25.68
C ARG A 5 14.12 17.55 24.16
N SER A 6 15.29 17.16 23.70
CA SER A 6 15.62 17.19 22.27
C SER A 6 14.84 16.14 21.49
N VAL A 7 14.60 14.98 22.07
CA VAL A 7 13.82 13.88 21.45
C VAL A 7 12.34 14.20 21.37
N VAL A 8 11.74 14.67 22.47
CA VAL A 8 10.34 15.13 22.45
C VAL A 8 10.14 16.22 21.39
N ASN A 9 11.07 17.18 21.27
CA ASN A 9 11.01 18.20 20.22
C ASN A 9 11.14 17.62 18.82
N TYR A 10 11.94 16.56 18.61
CA TYR A 10 12.07 15.89 17.30
C TYR A 10 10.77 15.17 16.90
N ILE A 11 10.22 14.33 17.76
CA ILE A 11 9.00 13.60 17.49
C ILE A 11 7.82 14.56 17.24
N ASP A 12 7.68 15.61 18.04
CA ASP A 12 6.64 16.62 17.84
C ASP A 12 6.79 17.34 16.49
N SER A 13 8.03 17.65 16.07
CA SER A 13 8.27 18.25 14.76
C SER A 13 7.93 17.29 13.61
N VAL A 14 8.30 16.01 13.72
CA VAL A 14 7.97 14.97 12.75
C VAL A 14 6.45 14.83 12.59
N HIS A 15 5.71 14.81 13.69
CA HIS A 15 4.26 14.73 13.65
C HIS A 15 3.61 15.98 13.05
N ARG A 16 4.10 17.17 13.39
CA ARG A 16 3.59 18.42 12.84
C ARG A 16 3.84 18.49 11.33
N ASP A 17 5.10 18.32 10.94
CA ASP A 17 5.53 18.47 9.56
C ASP A 17 4.95 17.34 8.68
N GLY A 18 4.91 16.11 9.21
CA GLY A 18 4.27 14.98 8.55
C GLY A 18 2.79 15.20 8.28
N ARG A 19 2.02 15.76 9.24
CA ARG A 19 0.60 16.10 9.02
C ARG A 19 0.44 17.18 7.95
N ILE A 20 1.25 18.23 8.00
CA ILE A 20 1.18 19.32 7.01
C ILE A 20 1.43 18.77 5.61
N TRP A 21 2.49 17.96 5.42
CA TRP A 21 2.81 17.37 4.14
C TRP A 21 1.74 16.39 3.65
N ASN A 22 1.22 15.53 4.50
CA ASN A 22 0.16 14.59 4.12
C ASN A 22 -1.13 15.30 3.72
N ILE A 23 -1.51 16.37 4.44
CA ILE A 23 -2.67 17.18 4.09
C ILE A 23 -2.43 17.91 2.76
N ALA A 24 -1.25 18.47 2.54
CA ALA A 24 -0.91 19.12 1.28
C ALA A 24 -0.98 18.16 0.09
N VAL A 25 -0.43 16.94 0.23
CA VAL A 25 -0.52 15.90 -0.80
C VAL A 25 -1.96 15.48 -1.05
N MET A 26 -2.77 15.29 -0.01
CA MET A 26 -4.21 14.98 -0.15
C MET A 26 -4.94 16.07 -0.95
N ILE A 27 -4.67 17.34 -0.63
CA ILE A 27 -5.27 18.46 -1.36
C ILE A 27 -4.86 18.41 -2.85
N ILE A 28 -3.57 18.21 -3.15
CA ILE A 28 -3.07 18.10 -4.52
C ILE A 28 -3.77 16.96 -5.28
N LEU A 29 -3.87 15.77 -4.66
CA LEU A 29 -4.50 14.60 -5.27
C LEU A 29 -5.99 14.82 -5.56
N ILE A 30 -6.71 15.49 -4.66
CA ILE A 30 -8.14 15.81 -4.86
C ILE A 30 -8.31 16.93 -5.89
N MET A 31 -7.46 17.95 -5.86
CA MET A 31 -7.53 19.08 -6.78
C MET A 31 -7.15 18.70 -8.21
N PHE A 32 -6.29 17.72 -8.41
CA PHE A 32 -5.83 17.31 -9.73
C PHE A 32 -6.99 16.95 -10.69
N PRO A 33 -7.89 15.99 -10.38
CA PRO A 33 -9.02 15.68 -11.25
C PRO A 33 -10.01 16.86 -11.39
N VAL A 34 -10.16 17.68 -10.36
CA VAL A 34 -11.02 18.88 -10.43
C VAL A 34 -10.46 19.90 -11.42
N ILE A 35 -9.15 20.19 -11.34
CA ILE A 35 -8.48 21.13 -12.24
C ILE A 35 -8.56 20.62 -13.69
N VAL A 36 -8.30 19.33 -13.92
CA VAL A 36 -8.41 18.72 -15.24
C VAL A 36 -9.84 18.81 -15.77
N GLY A 37 -10.83 18.46 -14.94
CA GLY A 37 -12.25 18.57 -15.31
C GLY A 37 -12.68 20.00 -15.70
N LEU A 38 -12.19 20.99 -14.95
CA LEU A 38 -12.46 22.41 -15.27
C LEU A 38 -11.73 22.86 -16.54
N ALA A 39 -10.45 22.50 -16.70
CA ALA A 39 -9.65 22.91 -17.84
C ALA A 39 -10.18 22.35 -19.18
N PHE A 40 -10.67 21.13 -19.17
CA PHE A 40 -11.24 20.47 -20.36
C PHE A 40 -12.76 20.54 -20.45
N GLN A 41 -13.42 21.25 -19.54
CA GLN A 41 -14.90 21.35 -19.43
C GLN A 41 -15.58 19.96 -19.42
N ALA A 42 -14.93 18.99 -18.82
CA ALA A 42 -15.33 17.60 -18.75
C ALA A 42 -15.51 17.17 -17.27
N MET A 43 -16.41 17.86 -16.56
CA MET A 43 -16.72 17.48 -15.17
C MET A 43 -17.48 16.18 -15.13
N PRO A 44 -17.14 15.27 -14.19
CA PRO A 44 -17.82 14.00 -14.07
C PRO A 44 -19.25 14.15 -13.55
N ASP A 45 -20.12 13.19 -13.88
CA ASP A 45 -21.39 13.02 -13.20
C ASP A 45 -21.15 12.63 -11.74
N TRP A 46 -21.56 13.48 -10.81
CA TRP A 46 -21.35 13.27 -9.38
C TRP A 46 -22.05 12.03 -8.83
N ALA A 47 -23.18 11.61 -9.44
CA ALA A 47 -23.84 10.37 -9.09
C ALA A 47 -23.00 9.14 -9.49
N ALA A 48 -22.35 9.20 -10.65
CA ALA A 48 -21.41 8.16 -11.09
C ALA A 48 -20.16 8.10 -10.19
N VAL A 49 -19.61 9.25 -9.78
CA VAL A 49 -18.52 9.34 -8.81
C VAL A 49 -18.92 8.70 -7.48
N GLY A 50 -20.12 9.02 -6.97
CA GLY A 50 -20.64 8.42 -5.74
C GLY A 50 -20.76 6.90 -5.82
N ARG A 51 -21.31 6.36 -6.91
CA ARG A 51 -21.38 4.91 -7.13
C ARG A 51 -19.99 4.27 -7.20
N GLY A 52 -19.05 4.90 -7.90
CA GLY A 52 -17.66 4.42 -7.97
C GLY A 52 -16.97 4.40 -6.60
N LEU A 53 -17.17 5.45 -5.79
CA LEU A 53 -16.63 5.51 -4.43
C LEU A 53 -17.21 4.42 -3.52
N ILE A 54 -18.51 4.17 -3.56
CA ILE A 54 -19.15 3.11 -2.78
C ILE A 54 -18.60 1.73 -3.18
N ALA A 55 -18.31 1.51 -4.46
CA ALA A 55 -17.75 0.26 -4.93
C ALA A 55 -16.28 0.05 -4.54
N THR A 56 -15.47 1.11 -4.45
CA THR A 56 -14.02 1.01 -4.26
C THR A 56 -13.54 1.36 -2.86
N ALA A 57 -14.12 2.38 -2.21
CA ALA A 57 -13.66 2.87 -0.92
C ALA A 57 -13.59 1.81 0.20
N PRO A 58 -14.56 0.89 0.34
CA PRO A 58 -14.50 -0.14 1.38
C PRO A 58 -13.26 -1.02 1.30
N MET A 59 -12.82 -1.38 0.08
CA MET A 59 -11.60 -2.15 -0.15
C MET A 59 -10.37 -1.37 0.33
N TYR A 60 -10.21 -0.13 -0.13
CA TYR A 60 -9.04 0.67 0.21
C TYR A 60 -8.99 1.03 1.69
N TRP A 61 -10.13 1.28 2.33
CA TRP A 61 -10.18 1.54 3.76
C TRP A 61 -9.80 0.31 4.59
N ALA A 62 -10.28 -0.87 4.20
CA ALA A 62 -9.91 -2.11 4.89
C ALA A 62 -8.40 -2.41 4.76
N VAL A 63 -7.87 -2.29 3.55
CA VAL A 63 -6.42 -2.48 3.30
C VAL A 63 -5.61 -1.43 4.06
N GLY A 64 -5.98 -0.15 3.95
CA GLY A 64 -5.29 0.94 4.64
C GLY A 64 -5.29 0.79 6.16
N ALA A 65 -6.41 0.35 6.75
CA ALA A 65 -6.46 0.07 8.20
C ALA A 65 -5.50 -1.05 8.61
N VAL A 66 -5.43 -2.13 7.84
CA VAL A 66 -4.49 -3.24 8.08
C VAL A 66 -3.05 -2.75 7.92
N GLU A 67 -2.75 -1.98 6.89
CA GLU A 67 -1.41 -1.43 6.65
C GLU A 67 -0.96 -0.51 7.78
N VAL A 68 -1.81 0.38 8.24
CA VAL A 68 -1.53 1.29 9.37
C VAL A 68 -1.16 0.48 10.62
N ILE A 69 -1.98 -0.49 11.00
CA ILE A 69 -1.75 -1.32 12.20
C ILE A 69 -0.46 -2.13 12.07
N THR A 70 -0.18 -2.63 10.86
CA THR A 70 0.96 -3.52 10.62
C THR A 70 2.28 -2.76 10.50
N PHE A 71 2.31 -1.65 9.77
CA PHE A 71 3.57 -1.03 9.37
C PHE A 71 4.03 0.11 10.28
N ILE A 72 3.13 0.87 10.90
CA ILE A 72 3.53 1.97 11.80
C ILE A 72 4.50 1.52 12.90
N PRO A 73 4.27 0.39 13.61
CA PRO A 73 5.19 -0.07 14.65
C PRO A 73 6.59 -0.45 14.15
N MET A 74 6.73 -0.70 12.83
CA MET A 74 7.98 -1.13 12.21
C MET A 74 8.75 0.02 11.56
N LEU A 75 8.05 1.06 11.10
CA LEU A 75 8.61 2.16 10.33
C LEU A 75 8.91 3.39 11.18
N GLY A 76 8.32 3.48 12.36
CA GLY A 76 8.34 4.69 13.19
C GLY A 76 7.47 5.82 12.63
N ALA A 77 7.41 6.96 13.30
CA ALA A 77 6.56 8.08 12.91
C ALA A 77 6.99 8.71 11.57
N GLY A 78 8.25 9.07 11.45
CA GLY A 78 8.79 9.72 10.24
C GLY A 78 8.71 8.82 9.01
N GLY A 79 9.14 7.57 9.16
CA GLY A 79 9.06 6.56 8.11
C GLY A 79 7.63 6.31 7.65
N SER A 80 6.66 6.30 8.56
CA SER A 80 5.24 6.11 8.24
C SER A 80 4.68 7.26 7.41
N TYR A 81 4.89 8.51 7.81
CA TYR A 81 4.43 9.66 7.03
C TYR A 81 4.97 9.66 5.60
N LEU A 82 6.25 9.34 5.41
CA LEU A 82 6.85 9.23 4.08
C LEU A 82 6.31 8.04 3.29
N SER A 83 6.17 6.89 3.93
CA SER A 83 5.77 5.65 3.26
C SER A 83 4.34 5.69 2.76
N PHE A 84 3.39 6.21 3.55
CA PHE A 84 1.99 6.30 3.16
C PHE A 84 1.74 7.30 2.02
N VAL A 85 2.58 8.34 1.89
CA VAL A 85 2.51 9.26 0.76
C VAL A 85 3.17 8.69 -0.50
N THR A 86 4.32 8.05 -0.35
CA THR A 86 5.12 7.58 -1.50
C THR A 86 4.78 6.17 -1.96
N GLY A 87 4.01 5.41 -1.15
CA GLY A 87 3.52 4.08 -1.49
C GLY A 87 4.59 2.98 -1.52
N ASN A 88 4.18 1.80 -1.98
CA ASN A 88 5.02 0.60 -2.11
C ASN A 88 5.72 0.19 -0.79
N ILE A 89 4.95 0.17 0.29
CA ILE A 89 5.47 -0.07 1.64
C ILE A 89 6.03 -1.49 1.77
N SER A 90 5.20 -2.48 1.47
CA SER A 90 5.51 -3.90 1.72
C SER A 90 6.69 -4.41 0.90
N ASN A 91 6.79 -4.00 -0.37
CA ASN A 91 7.75 -4.58 -1.31
C ASN A 91 9.07 -3.80 -1.39
N LEU A 92 9.08 -2.54 -0.97
CA LEU A 92 10.26 -1.69 -1.11
C LEU A 92 10.64 -0.98 0.19
N LYS A 93 9.74 -0.19 0.77
CA LYS A 93 10.08 0.65 1.93
C LYS A 93 10.45 -0.15 3.17
N LEU A 94 9.62 -1.13 3.50
CA LEU A 94 9.84 -1.98 4.65
C LEU A 94 11.14 -2.81 4.55
N PRO A 95 11.44 -3.51 3.43
CA PRO A 95 12.73 -4.17 3.25
C PRO A 95 13.93 -3.21 3.33
N CYS A 96 13.82 -1.99 2.75
CA CYS A 96 14.88 -1.00 2.86
C CYS A 96 15.12 -0.57 4.32
N ALA A 97 14.06 -0.32 5.09
CA ALA A 97 14.16 0.04 6.48
C ALA A 97 14.79 -1.08 7.32
N ILE A 98 14.31 -2.32 7.15
CA ILE A 98 14.84 -3.49 7.87
C ILE A 98 16.33 -3.68 7.57
N ASN A 99 16.73 -3.69 6.30
CA ASN A 99 18.13 -3.83 5.92
C ASN A 99 19.01 -2.71 6.49
N ALA A 100 18.51 -1.47 6.52
CA ALA A 100 19.24 -0.35 7.10
C ALA A 100 19.44 -0.52 8.62
N LEU A 101 18.41 -0.96 9.33
CA LEU A 101 18.48 -1.23 10.77
C LEU A 101 19.43 -2.40 11.09
N GLU A 102 19.38 -3.49 10.32
CA GLU A 102 20.28 -4.63 10.47
C GLU A 102 21.74 -4.23 10.22
N ASN A 103 22.02 -3.46 9.17
CA ASN A 103 23.36 -2.99 8.85
C ASN A 103 23.90 -2.05 9.94
N ALA A 104 23.05 -1.20 10.50
CA ALA A 104 23.41 -0.30 11.59
C ALA A 104 23.46 -0.99 12.95
N LYS A 105 22.93 -2.22 13.06
CA LYS A 105 22.80 -3.00 14.31
C LYS A 105 22.04 -2.25 15.40
N VAL A 106 20.92 -1.63 15.01
CA VAL A 106 20.06 -0.82 15.89
C VAL A 106 18.67 -1.45 15.98
N ASP A 107 18.05 -1.35 17.14
CA ASP A 107 16.67 -1.81 17.31
C ASP A 107 15.69 -0.82 16.64
N ALA A 108 14.71 -1.35 15.92
CA ALA A 108 13.68 -0.55 15.24
C ALA A 108 12.86 0.34 16.20
N LYS A 109 12.77 -0.04 17.47
CA LYS A 109 12.05 0.70 18.50
C LYS A 109 12.90 1.73 19.23
N SER A 110 14.19 1.83 18.92
CA SER A 110 15.07 2.85 19.48
C SER A 110 14.93 4.17 18.73
N GLU A 111 15.35 5.28 19.35
CA GLU A 111 15.37 6.59 18.72
C GLU A 111 16.29 6.62 17.49
N GLU A 112 17.44 5.99 17.58
CA GLU A 112 18.40 5.84 16.50
C GLU A 112 17.78 5.00 15.37
N GLY A 113 17.03 3.95 15.71
CA GLY A 113 16.32 3.09 14.76
C GLY A 113 15.24 3.86 13.99
N GLU A 114 14.47 4.73 14.65
CA GLU A 114 13.48 5.58 13.99
C GLU A 114 14.11 6.53 12.97
N ILE A 115 15.24 7.15 13.33
CA ILE A 115 15.96 8.05 12.43
C ILE A 115 16.52 7.28 11.22
N ILE A 116 17.17 6.15 11.45
CA ILE A 116 17.75 5.32 10.38
C ILE A 116 16.65 4.80 9.44
N SER A 117 15.57 4.31 9.99
CA SER A 117 14.41 3.86 9.21
C SER A 117 13.84 5.01 8.35
N THR A 118 13.67 6.19 8.93
CA THR A 118 13.17 7.38 8.21
C THR A 118 14.10 7.78 7.07
N ILE A 119 15.41 7.78 7.29
CA ILE A 119 16.41 8.09 6.25
C ILE A 119 16.37 7.04 5.13
N ALA A 120 16.35 5.76 5.47
CA ALA A 120 16.29 4.66 4.50
C ALA A 120 15.05 4.77 3.60
N ILE A 121 13.90 5.08 4.20
CA ILE A 121 12.64 5.26 3.49
C ILE A 121 12.67 6.51 2.60
N ALA A 122 13.25 7.60 3.08
CA ALA A 122 13.41 8.82 2.29
C ALA A 122 14.28 8.59 1.05
N VAL A 123 15.44 7.95 1.21
CA VAL A 123 16.34 7.60 0.10
C VAL A 123 15.65 6.67 -0.88
N SER A 124 15.00 5.61 -0.39
CA SER A 124 14.23 4.68 -1.21
C SER A 124 13.13 5.39 -2.00
N SER A 125 12.47 6.38 -1.40
CA SER A 125 11.43 7.18 -2.07
C SER A 125 12.00 8.03 -3.19
N ILE A 126 13.11 8.72 -2.95
CA ILE A 126 13.79 9.55 -3.95
C ILE A 126 14.24 8.69 -5.15
N VAL A 127 14.91 7.57 -4.87
CA VAL A 127 15.35 6.64 -5.92
C VAL A 127 14.16 6.13 -6.75
N THR A 128 13.07 5.75 -6.10
CA THR A 128 11.85 5.30 -6.79
C THR A 128 11.27 6.39 -7.68
N ILE A 129 11.18 7.63 -7.19
CA ILE A 129 10.66 8.76 -7.96
C ILE A 129 11.55 9.02 -9.18
N VAL A 130 12.87 8.99 -9.03
CA VAL A 130 13.82 9.15 -10.15
C VAL A 130 13.63 8.06 -11.19
N ILE A 131 13.51 6.80 -10.77
CA ILE A 131 13.28 5.67 -11.69
C ILE A 131 11.96 5.83 -12.44
N ILE A 132 10.89 6.21 -11.73
CA ILE A 132 9.58 6.46 -12.36
C ILE A 132 9.67 7.63 -13.35
N ALA A 133 10.32 8.73 -12.98
CA ALA A 133 10.49 9.89 -13.86
C ALA A 133 11.25 9.51 -15.13
N VAL A 134 12.34 8.75 -15.01
CA VAL A 134 13.09 8.23 -16.17
C VAL A 134 12.20 7.30 -17.01
N GLY A 135 11.42 6.42 -16.36
CA GLY A 135 10.47 5.54 -17.06
C GLY A 135 9.43 6.31 -17.85
N VAL A 136 8.87 7.37 -17.28
CA VAL A 136 7.90 8.25 -17.96
C VAL A 136 8.53 8.94 -19.18
N LEU A 137 9.76 9.45 -19.05
CA LEU A 137 10.48 10.05 -20.18
C LEU A 137 10.78 9.04 -21.30
N LEU A 138 11.01 7.79 -20.93
CA LEU A 138 11.30 6.72 -21.88
C LEU A 138 10.05 6.07 -22.48
N ILE A 139 8.86 6.31 -21.96
CA ILE A 139 7.64 5.61 -22.41
C ILE A 139 7.33 5.92 -23.87
N ILE A 140 7.50 7.17 -24.31
CA ILE A 140 7.25 7.58 -25.70
C ILE A 140 8.19 6.87 -26.69
N PRO A 141 9.52 6.92 -26.52
CA PRO A 141 10.43 6.22 -27.43
C PRO A 141 10.33 4.68 -27.34
N LEU A 142 9.88 4.14 -26.21
CA LEU A 142 9.69 2.69 -26.03
C LEU A 142 8.32 2.19 -26.48
N GLN A 143 7.36 3.07 -26.75
CA GLN A 143 6.01 2.70 -27.14
C GLN A 143 5.94 1.71 -28.32
N PRO A 144 6.71 1.86 -29.43
CA PRO A 144 6.70 0.90 -30.53
C PRO A 144 7.14 -0.50 -30.12
N LEU A 145 8.02 -0.59 -29.10
CA LEU A 145 8.48 -1.85 -28.53
C LEU A 145 7.41 -2.47 -27.64
N LEU A 146 6.79 -1.65 -26.77
CA LEU A 146 5.77 -2.10 -25.83
C LEU A 146 4.49 -2.57 -26.52
N GLU A 147 4.13 -1.94 -27.65
CA GLU A 147 2.96 -2.28 -28.45
C GLU A 147 3.25 -3.33 -29.53
N SER A 148 4.48 -3.84 -29.61
CA SER A 148 4.82 -4.86 -30.59
C SER A 148 3.96 -6.11 -30.41
N PRO A 149 3.48 -6.77 -31.53
CA PRO A 149 2.64 -7.97 -31.44
C PRO A 149 3.28 -9.13 -30.68
N VAL A 150 4.61 -9.15 -30.61
CA VAL A 150 5.39 -10.20 -29.94
C VAL A 150 5.43 -9.96 -28.41
N LEU A 151 5.57 -8.70 -27.97
CA LEU A 151 5.76 -8.36 -26.55
C LEU A 151 4.45 -7.98 -25.85
N LYS A 152 3.48 -7.44 -26.60
CA LYS A 152 2.20 -7.01 -26.01
C LYS A 152 1.53 -8.10 -25.16
N PRO A 153 1.42 -9.38 -25.58
CA PRO A 153 0.81 -10.41 -24.73
C PRO A 153 1.53 -10.62 -23.39
N ALA A 154 2.87 -10.43 -23.35
CA ALA A 154 3.64 -10.53 -22.12
C ALA A 154 3.36 -9.35 -21.20
N PHE A 155 3.28 -8.13 -21.73
CA PHE A 155 2.93 -6.93 -20.95
C PHE A 155 1.50 -6.97 -20.42
N ASP A 156 0.54 -7.47 -21.20
CA ASP A 156 -0.84 -7.64 -20.78
C ASP A 156 -0.97 -8.62 -19.58
N GLN A 157 -0.02 -9.55 -19.42
CA GLN A 157 0.02 -10.51 -18.31
C GLN A 157 0.87 -10.06 -17.11
N MET A 158 1.51 -8.89 -17.15
CA MET A 158 2.39 -8.44 -16.06
C MET A 158 1.66 -8.29 -14.73
N LEU A 159 0.49 -7.63 -14.73
CA LEU A 159 -0.30 -7.45 -13.51
C LEU A 159 -0.79 -8.78 -12.92
N PRO A 160 -1.46 -9.67 -13.69
CA PRO A 160 -1.82 -11.00 -13.20
C PRO A 160 -0.64 -11.80 -12.67
N ALA A 161 0.50 -11.77 -13.34
CA ALA A 161 1.71 -12.47 -12.91
C ALA A 161 2.28 -11.92 -11.60
N LEU A 162 2.32 -10.59 -11.44
CA LEU A 162 2.78 -9.93 -10.24
C LEU A 162 1.91 -10.30 -9.03
N PHE A 163 0.59 -10.16 -9.17
CA PHE A 163 -0.34 -10.49 -8.09
C PHE A 163 -0.38 -11.99 -7.80
N GLY A 164 -0.24 -12.84 -8.82
CA GLY A 164 -0.11 -14.28 -8.65
C GLY A 164 1.13 -14.64 -7.82
N ALA A 165 2.29 -14.09 -8.17
CA ALA A 165 3.53 -14.32 -7.43
C ALA A 165 3.46 -13.83 -5.97
N LEU A 166 2.90 -12.63 -5.74
CA LEU A 166 2.67 -12.11 -4.40
C LEU A 166 1.70 -12.99 -3.61
N GLY A 167 0.61 -13.43 -4.24
CA GLY A 167 -0.36 -14.35 -3.63
C GLY A 167 0.31 -15.64 -3.17
N VAL A 168 1.09 -16.28 -4.03
CA VAL A 168 1.84 -17.50 -3.68
C VAL A 168 2.82 -17.24 -2.54
N ALA A 169 3.59 -16.14 -2.59
CA ALA A 169 4.58 -15.81 -1.57
C ALA A 169 3.94 -15.60 -0.19
N LEU A 170 2.79 -14.92 -0.13
CA LEU A 170 2.07 -14.66 1.12
C LEU A 170 1.37 -15.92 1.65
N VAL A 171 0.69 -16.65 0.77
CA VAL A 171 -0.02 -17.89 1.12
C VAL A 171 0.96 -18.96 1.61
N SER A 172 2.12 -19.15 0.95
CA SER A 172 3.09 -20.16 1.34
C SER A 172 3.67 -19.93 2.74
N LYS A 173 3.85 -18.67 3.14
CA LYS A 173 4.33 -18.33 4.49
C LYS A 173 3.32 -18.66 5.59
N ASN A 174 2.02 -18.51 5.31
CA ASN A 174 0.95 -18.60 6.30
C ASN A 174 -0.22 -19.47 5.77
N TRP A 175 0.09 -20.59 5.12
CA TRP A 175 -0.91 -21.41 4.44
C TRP A 175 -2.07 -21.85 5.35
N LYS A 176 -1.78 -22.12 6.63
CA LYS A 176 -2.81 -22.53 7.61
C LYS A 176 -3.87 -21.45 7.83
N ILE A 177 -3.47 -20.16 7.77
CA ILE A 177 -4.40 -19.03 7.88
C ILE A 177 -5.09 -18.78 6.54
N ALA A 178 -4.37 -18.93 5.43
CA ALA A 178 -4.84 -18.58 4.10
C ALA A 178 -5.91 -19.53 3.53
N VAL A 179 -5.88 -20.80 3.89
CA VAL A 179 -6.80 -21.82 3.34
C VAL A 179 -8.27 -21.46 3.57
N ALA A 180 -8.64 -21.09 4.78
CA ALA A 180 -10.04 -20.83 5.11
C ALA A 180 -10.64 -19.61 4.36
N PRO A 181 -10.01 -18.43 4.31
CA PRO A 181 -10.54 -17.32 3.53
C PRO A 181 -10.51 -17.57 2.01
N ILE A 182 -9.52 -18.28 1.49
CA ILE A 182 -9.50 -18.67 0.07
C ILE A 182 -10.70 -19.57 -0.26
N LEU A 183 -10.95 -20.60 0.54
CA LEU A 183 -12.11 -21.49 0.35
C LEU A 183 -13.41 -20.73 0.47
N LEU A 184 -13.55 -19.84 1.46
CA LEU A 184 -14.75 -19.00 1.59
C LEU A 184 -15.01 -18.20 0.32
N MET A 185 -14.00 -17.49 -0.18
CA MET A 185 -14.15 -16.67 -1.38
C MET A 185 -14.44 -17.51 -2.62
N LEU A 186 -13.76 -18.63 -2.80
CA LEU A 186 -14.08 -19.56 -3.91
C LEU A 186 -15.52 -20.03 -3.86
N ILE A 187 -16.01 -20.46 -2.70
CA ILE A 187 -17.40 -20.90 -2.53
C ILE A 187 -18.35 -19.74 -2.84
N LEU A 188 -18.12 -18.56 -2.30
CA LEU A 188 -19.00 -17.40 -2.52
C LEU A 188 -19.07 -17.02 -4.00
N PHE A 189 -17.95 -16.87 -4.69
CA PHE A 189 -17.93 -16.47 -6.10
C PHE A 189 -18.42 -17.56 -7.06
N ILE A 190 -18.32 -18.84 -6.70
CA ILE A 190 -18.83 -19.94 -7.53
C ILE A 190 -20.34 -20.12 -7.34
N PHE A 191 -20.82 -20.08 -6.10
CA PHE A 191 -22.21 -20.46 -5.79
C PHE A 191 -23.18 -19.28 -5.69
N VAL A 192 -22.70 -18.04 -5.61
CA VAL A 192 -23.54 -16.84 -5.52
C VAL A 192 -23.41 -16.02 -6.81
N PRO A 193 -24.33 -16.24 -7.80
CA PRO A 193 -24.23 -15.56 -9.11
C PRO A 193 -24.35 -14.03 -9.04
N ALA A 194 -24.84 -13.49 -7.93
CA ALA A 194 -24.93 -12.05 -7.70
C ALA A 194 -23.55 -11.40 -7.38
N LEU A 195 -22.53 -12.21 -7.06
CA LEU A 195 -21.19 -11.74 -6.79
C LEU A 195 -20.38 -11.75 -8.09
N ASP A 196 -20.41 -10.62 -8.79
CA ASP A 196 -19.59 -10.39 -9.98
C ASP A 196 -18.26 -9.70 -9.64
N SER A 197 -17.47 -9.41 -10.66
CA SER A 197 -16.19 -8.69 -10.51
C SER A 197 -16.32 -7.29 -9.90
N GLY A 198 -17.51 -6.66 -10.01
CA GLY A 198 -17.78 -5.35 -9.38
C GLY A 198 -17.95 -5.43 -7.87
N MET A 199 -18.25 -6.62 -7.33
CA MET A 199 -18.42 -6.82 -5.89
C MET A 199 -17.11 -7.10 -5.13
N VAL A 200 -15.99 -7.25 -5.82
CA VAL A 200 -14.68 -7.53 -5.20
C VAL A 200 -14.34 -6.49 -4.15
N GLY A 201 -14.61 -5.20 -4.42
CA GLY A 201 -14.34 -4.10 -3.49
C GLY A 201 -15.04 -4.25 -2.13
N ILE A 202 -16.25 -4.83 -2.11
CA ILE A 202 -17.02 -5.07 -0.88
C ILE A 202 -16.60 -6.40 -0.24
N MET A 203 -16.23 -7.39 -1.04
CA MET A 203 -15.82 -8.71 -0.53
C MET A 203 -14.45 -8.69 0.16
N VAL A 204 -13.55 -7.75 -0.18
CA VAL A 204 -12.25 -7.63 0.50
C VAL A 204 -12.40 -7.33 1.99
N PRO A 205 -13.19 -6.34 2.46
CA PRO A 205 -13.46 -6.16 3.90
C PRO A 205 -14.04 -7.41 4.57
N VAL A 206 -14.96 -8.11 3.91
CA VAL A 206 -15.52 -9.36 4.42
C VAL A 206 -14.44 -10.42 4.60
N GLY A 207 -13.57 -10.57 3.61
CA GLY A 207 -12.41 -11.46 3.67
C GLY A 207 -11.43 -11.11 4.79
N VAL A 208 -11.15 -9.82 5.00
CA VAL A 208 -10.28 -9.34 6.08
C VAL A 208 -10.86 -9.70 7.44
N VAL A 209 -12.13 -9.36 7.70
CA VAL A 209 -12.80 -9.67 8.98
C VAL A 209 -12.83 -11.17 9.23
N PHE A 210 -13.16 -11.96 8.21
CA PHE A 210 -13.17 -13.41 8.31
C PHE A 210 -11.78 -13.98 8.59
N THR A 211 -10.74 -13.46 7.93
CA THR A 211 -9.36 -13.89 8.15
C THR A 211 -8.91 -13.60 9.58
N ILE A 212 -9.22 -12.43 10.11
CA ILE A 212 -8.91 -12.06 11.52
C ILE A 212 -9.62 -13.02 12.48
N PHE A 213 -10.89 -13.32 12.23
CA PHE A 213 -11.67 -14.24 13.05
C PHE A 213 -11.07 -15.66 13.06
N ILE A 214 -10.75 -16.20 11.90
CA ILE A 214 -10.13 -17.52 11.75
C ILE A 214 -8.73 -17.55 12.39
N SER A 215 -7.91 -16.52 12.15
CA SER A 215 -6.58 -16.40 12.76
C SER A 215 -6.65 -16.43 14.27
N ARG A 216 -7.62 -15.73 14.87
CA ARG A 216 -7.83 -15.75 16.32
C ARG A 216 -8.22 -17.14 16.86
N ILE A 217 -9.05 -17.88 16.11
CA ILE A 217 -9.43 -19.25 16.48
C ILE A 217 -8.21 -20.19 16.40
N LEU A 218 -7.44 -20.11 15.30
CA LEU A 218 -6.24 -20.93 15.11
C LEU A 218 -5.18 -20.64 16.17
N TYR A 219 -4.97 -19.37 16.51
CA TYR A 219 -4.07 -18.94 17.57
C TYR A 219 -4.50 -19.53 18.94
N LYS A 220 -5.79 -19.42 19.30
CA LYS A 220 -6.31 -20.00 20.56
C LYS A 220 -6.16 -21.52 20.63
N LYS A 221 -6.13 -22.20 19.48
CA LYS A 221 -5.92 -23.66 19.39
C LYS A 221 -4.45 -24.04 19.31
N GLY A 222 -3.50 -23.09 19.35
CA GLY A 222 -2.08 -23.34 19.24
C GLY A 222 -1.62 -23.90 17.89
N ILE A 223 -2.38 -23.64 16.82
CA ILE A 223 -2.08 -24.14 15.47
C ILE A 223 -1.17 -23.16 14.71
N VAL A 224 -1.27 -21.88 15.11
CA VAL A 224 -0.50 -20.73 14.57
C VAL A 224 -0.06 -19.85 15.73
#